data_12ef7ba7c3b4f8c362914cf2b7276f6c
#
_entry.id   12ef7ba7c3b4f8c362914cf2b7276f6c
#
_cell.length_a   1.000
_cell.length_b   1.000
_cell.length_c   1.000
_cell.angle_alpha   90.00
_cell.angle_beta   90.00
_cell.angle_gamma   90.00
#
_symmetry.space_group_name_H-M   'P 1'
#
loop_
_entity.id
_entity.type
_entity.pdbx_description
1 polymer ?
#
loop_
_entity_poly.entity_id
_entity_poly.type
_entity_poly.pdbx_seq_one_letter_code
_entity_poly.pdbx_strand_id
1 'polypeptide(L)'
;MPITYLYLLARVLKLDEAGQARLLAGTSLLPEELVCLDQQVEEATQLAIVRNALHISGDPALGLRWGSRLHVSAHGPLGVLMSTCANLETALQAAASYYSVRESSVGMVCALKDDDLI
;
A
#
# COMPACT_ATOMS: atom_id res chain seq x y z
N MET A 1 3.84 0.06 7.17
CA MET A 1 3.61 0.07 5.72
C MET A 1 4.93 0.01 4.98
N PRO A 2 5.07 -0.82 3.96
CA PRO A 2 6.25 -0.80 3.10
C PRO A 2 6.37 0.52 2.35
N ILE A 3 7.59 1.05 2.23
CA ILE A 3 7.82 2.31 1.54
C ILE A 3 7.46 2.24 0.04
N THR A 4 7.46 1.04 -0.54
CA THR A 4 7.01 0.81 -1.92
C THR A 4 5.61 1.37 -2.16
N TYR A 5 4.72 1.24 -1.19
CA TYR A 5 3.35 1.76 -1.31
C TYR A 5 3.34 3.28 -1.43
N LEU A 6 4.21 3.95 -0.66
CA LEU A 6 4.33 5.40 -0.70
C LEU A 6 4.98 5.89 -1.99
N TYR A 7 5.96 5.15 -2.50
CA TYR A 7 6.56 5.43 -3.80
C TYR A 7 5.50 5.39 -4.90
N LEU A 8 4.64 4.37 -4.89
CA LEU A 8 3.56 4.25 -5.87
C LEU A 8 2.50 5.34 -5.68
N LEU A 9 2.24 5.76 -4.44
CA LEU A 9 1.36 6.89 -4.17
C LEU A 9 1.90 8.18 -4.79
N ALA A 10 3.17 8.46 -4.62
CA ALA A 10 3.82 9.62 -5.23
C ALA A 10 3.71 9.58 -6.77
N ARG A 11 3.83 8.40 -7.36
CA ARG A 11 3.68 8.22 -8.81
C ARG A 11 2.24 8.43 -9.28
N VAL A 12 1.25 7.97 -8.53
CA VAL A 12 -0.17 8.21 -8.83
C VAL A 12 -0.46 9.70 -8.84
N LEU A 13 0.11 10.44 -7.91
CA LEU A 13 -0.04 11.90 -7.81
C LEU A 13 0.83 12.66 -8.81
N LYS A 14 1.73 11.97 -9.53
CA LYS A 14 2.65 12.56 -10.51
C LYS A 14 3.48 13.71 -9.91
N LEU A 15 3.98 13.51 -8.70
CA LEU A 15 4.71 14.53 -7.98
C LEU A 15 6.14 14.68 -8.51
N ASP A 16 6.55 15.93 -8.69
CA ASP A 16 7.94 16.31 -8.87
C ASP A 16 8.67 16.31 -7.49
N GLU A 17 9.93 16.73 -7.48
CA GLU A 17 10.73 16.75 -6.25
C GLU A 17 10.10 17.66 -5.17
N ALA A 18 9.61 18.84 -5.55
CA ALA A 18 8.94 19.75 -4.63
C ALA A 18 7.61 19.15 -4.11
N GLY A 19 6.87 18.47 -4.96
CA GLY A 19 5.64 17.76 -4.59
C GLY A 19 5.91 16.61 -3.63
N GLN A 20 6.98 15.85 -3.84
CA GLN A 20 7.40 14.79 -2.92
C GLN A 20 7.78 15.35 -1.56
N ALA A 21 8.48 16.48 -1.52
CA ALA A 21 8.80 17.15 -0.27
C ALA A 21 7.53 17.56 0.49
N ARG A 22 6.51 18.05 -0.21
CA ARG A 22 5.21 18.38 0.40
C ARG A 22 4.48 17.14 0.90
N LEU A 23 4.55 16.04 0.15
CA LEU A 23 3.94 14.77 0.57
C LEU A 23 4.55 14.28 1.89
N LEU A 24 5.85 14.43 2.06
CA LEU A 24 6.58 13.97 3.24
C LEU A 24 6.67 15.04 4.34
N ALA A 25 6.03 16.21 4.18
CA ALA A 25 6.06 17.29 5.14
C ALA A 25 5.54 16.83 6.51
N GLY A 26 6.24 17.25 7.57
CA GLY A 26 5.90 16.86 8.94
C GLY A 26 6.38 15.46 9.33
N THR A 27 7.12 14.78 8.47
CA THR A 27 7.75 13.49 8.74
C THR A 27 9.27 13.61 8.69
N SER A 28 9.96 12.57 9.19
CA SER A 28 11.42 12.49 9.11
C SER A 28 11.93 11.92 7.78
N LEU A 29 11.03 11.49 6.90
CA LEU A 29 11.40 10.91 5.61
C LEU A 29 11.82 12.00 4.61
N LEU A 30 12.83 11.67 3.82
CA LEU A 30 13.31 12.50 2.71
C LEU A 30 12.84 11.90 1.37
N PRO A 31 12.66 12.73 0.31
CA PRO A 31 12.21 12.23 -0.99
C PRO A 31 13.09 11.12 -1.57
N GLU A 32 14.40 11.17 -1.35
CA GLU A 32 15.34 10.15 -1.82
C GLU A 32 15.15 8.80 -1.13
N GLU A 33 14.53 8.75 0.04
CA GLU A 33 14.23 7.49 0.74
C GLU A 33 13.07 6.72 0.12
N LEU A 34 12.24 7.37 -0.71
CA LEU A 34 11.11 6.71 -1.38
C LEU A 34 11.55 5.60 -2.33
N VAL A 35 12.79 5.63 -2.82
CA VAL A 35 13.33 4.59 -3.68
C VAL A 35 14.04 3.47 -2.92
N CYS A 36 14.16 3.59 -1.61
CA CYS A 36 14.75 2.56 -0.74
C CYS A 36 13.68 1.53 -0.37
N LEU A 37 13.32 0.66 -1.31
CA LEU A 37 12.11 -0.16 -1.26
C LEU A 37 12.07 -1.20 -0.14
N ASP A 38 13.18 -1.44 0.54
CA ASP A 38 13.26 -2.40 1.64
C ASP A 38 12.82 -1.81 3.00
N GLN A 39 12.56 -0.51 3.04
CA GLN A 39 12.18 0.15 4.29
C GLN A 39 10.72 -0.06 4.65
N GLN A 40 10.47 -0.08 5.96
CA GLN A 40 9.14 -0.03 6.55
C GLN A 40 8.90 1.37 7.12
N VAL A 41 7.65 1.82 7.09
CA VAL A 41 7.24 3.13 7.58
C VAL A 41 6.33 2.94 8.79
N GLU A 42 6.58 3.69 9.85
CA GLU A 42 5.76 3.66 11.06
C GLU A 42 4.33 4.16 10.76
N GLU A 43 3.37 3.65 11.51
CA GLU A 43 1.95 3.96 11.33
C GLU A 43 1.67 5.47 11.43
N ALA A 44 2.25 6.15 12.41
CA ALA A 44 2.05 7.59 12.56
C ALA A 44 2.56 8.38 11.36
N THR A 45 3.71 8.00 10.82
CA THR A 45 4.29 8.60 9.61
C THR A 45 3.40 8.31 8.40
N GLN A 46 2.93 7.09 8.26
CA GLN A 46 2.01 6.68 7.21
C GLN A 46 0.74 7.53 7.20
N LEU A 47 0.12 7.71 8.35
CA LEU A 47 -1.10 8.51 8.47
C LEU A 47 -0.88 9.97 8.08
N ALA A 48 0.28 10.53 8.49
CA ALA A 48 0.64 11.89 8.11
C ALA A 48 0.79 12.03 6.59
N ILE A 49 1.45 11.05 5.95
CA ILE A 49 1.67 11.06 4.50
C ILE A 49 0.35 10.90 3.75
N VAL A 50 -0.53 10.00 4.18
CA VAL A 50 -1.85 9.81 3.56
C VAL A 50 -2.68 11.09 3.67
N ARG A 51 -2.65 11.74 4.83
CA ARG A 51 -3.33 13.03 5.02
C ARG A 51 -2.78 14.09 4.06
N ASN A 52 -1.46 14.20 3.93
CA ASN A 52 -0.84 15.12 2.99
C ASN A 52 -1.24 14.81 1.55
N ALA A 53 -1.29 13.54 1.18
CA ALA A 53 -1.69 13.09 -0.15
C ALA A 53 -3.13 13.50 -0.48
N LEU A 54 -4.05 13.35 0.46
CA LEU A 54 -5.43 13.78 0.28
C LEU A 54 -5.54 15.30 0.07
N HIS A 55 -4.75 16.08 0.82
CA HIS A 55 -4.69 17.53 0.63
C HIS A 55 -4.12 17.92 -0.74
N ILE A 56 -3.03 17.28 -1.16
CA ILE A 56 -2.38 17.58 -2.44
C ILE A 56 -3.29 17.23 -3.61
N SER A 57 -3.97 16.07 -3.56
CA SER A 57 -4.80 15.60 -4.66
C SER A 57 -6.15 16.29 -4.72
N GLY A 58 -6.73 16.65 -3.57
CA GLY A 58 -8.12 17.11 -3.48
C GLY A 58 -9.14 16.07 -3.95
N ASP A 59 -8.74 14.82 -4.15
CA ASP A 59 -9.56 13.74 -4.70
C ASP A 59 -9.98 12.76 -3.60
N PRO A 60 -11.28 12.69 -3.25
CA PRO A 60 -11.76 11.75 -2.23
C PRO A 60 -11.62 10.29 -2.65
N ALA A 61 -11.45 10.00 -3.95
CA ALA A 61 -11.25 8.66 -4.49
C ALA A 61 -9.77 8.30 -4.65
N LEU A 62 -8.84 9.06 -4.07
CA LEU A 62 -7.40 8.82 -4.18
C LEU A 62 -7.03 7.39 -3.77
N GLY A 63 -7.63 6.86 -2.71
CA GLY A 63 -7.36 5.49 -2.25
C GLY A 63 -7.65 4.43 -3.30
N LEU A 64 -8.72 4.59 -4.07
CA LEU A 64 -9.05 3.67 -5.16
C LEU A 64 -8.02 3.76 -6.30
N ARG A 65 -7.62 4.96 -6.67
CA ARG A 65 -6.59 5.17 -7.69
C ARG A 65 -5.24 4.61 -7.25
N TRP A 66 -4.86 4.82 -6.01
CA TRP A 66 -3.64 4.28 -5.43
C TRP A 66 -3.70 2.74 -5.40
N GLY A 67 -4.80 2.18 -4.87
CA GLY A 67 -5.00 0.74 -4.80
C GLY A 67 -4.91 0.06 -6.17
N SER A 68 -5.44 0.69 -7.23
CA SER A 68 -5.38 0.15 -8.59
C SER A 68 -3.95 0.05 -9.15
N ARG A 69 -2.99 0.75 -8.54
CA ARG A 69 -1.57 0.70 -8.91
C ARG A 69 -0.76 -0.26 -8.06
N LEU A 70 -1.35 -0.82 -7.00
CA LEU A 70 -0.70 -1.80 -6.15
C LEU A 70 -0.87 -3.20 -6.76
N HIS A 71 -0.07 -3.48 -7.80
CA HIS A 71 -0.04 -4.80 -8.42
C HIS A 71 0.53 -5.84 -7.44
N VAL A 72 0.35 -7.11 -7.77
CA VAL A 72 0.85 -8.24 -6.96
C VAL A 72 2.31 -8.08 -6.56
N SER A 73 3.15 -7.58 -7.47
CA SER A 73 4.58 -7.36 -7.20
C SER A 73 4.86 -6.32 -6.11
N ALA A 74 3.94 -5.40 -5.84
CA ALA A 74 4.11 -4.40 -4.79
C ALA A 74 4.02 -5.01 -3.38
N HIS A 75 3.41 -6.19 -3.25
CA HIS A 75 3.22 -6.87 -1.97
C HIS A 75 4.41 -7.77 -1.57
N GLY A 76 5.49 -7.77 -2.34
CA GLY A 76 6.71 -8.51 -2.03
C GLY A 76 6.48 -10.01 -1.90
N PRO A 77 7.01 -10.67 -0.85
CA PRO A 77 6.86 -12.12 -0.67
C PRO A 77 5.41 -12.59 -0.62
N LEU A 78 4.50 -11.81 -0.05
CA LEU A 78 3.07 -12.14 -0.05
C LEU A 78 2.52 -12.17 -1.47
N GLY A 79 2.91 -11.23 -2.32
CA GLY A 79 2.52 -11.22 -3.73
C GLY A 79 3.01 -12.46 -4.48
N VAL A 80 4.23 -12.89 -4.23
CA VAL A 80 4.77 -14.13 -4.80
C VAL A 80 3.95 -15.33 -4.33
N LEU A 81 3.66 -15.43 -3.05
CA LEU A 81 2.85 -16.51 -2.48
C LEU A 81 1.47 -16.57 -3.15
N MET A 82 0.78 -15.44 -3.26
CA MET A 82 -0.53 -15.37 -3.88
C MET A 82 -0.50 -15.78 -5.36
N SER A 83 0.54 -15.37 -6.09
CA SER A 83 0.72 -15.69 -7.51
C SER A 83 0.95 -17.17 -7.77
N THR A 84 1.46 -17.90 -6.79
CA THR A 84 1.73 -19.35 -6.91
C THR A 84 0.57 -20.21 -6.42
N CYS A 85 -0.50 -19.61 -5.88
CA CYS A 85 -1.67 -20.37 -5.45
C CYS A 85 -2.45 -20.95 -6.64
N ALA A 86 -3.06 -22.12 -6.43
CA ALA A 86 -3.76 -22.84 -7.48
C ALA A 86 -5.05 -22.15 -7.95
N ASN A 87 -5.68 -21.36 -7.07
CA ASN A 87 -6.94 -20.67 -7.36
C ASN A 87 -7.09 -19.40 -6.53
N LEU A 88 -8.12 -18.61 -6.83
CA LEU A 88 -8.39 -17.34 -6.16
C LEU A 88 -8.70 -17.51 -4.67
N GLU A 89 -9.46 -18.53 -4.31
CA GLU A 89 -9.79 -18.82 -2.92
C GLU A 89 -8.54 -19.02 -2.07
N THR A 90 -7.62 -19.87 -2.53
CA THR A 90 -6.34 -20.10 -1.83
C THR A 90 -5.49 -18.85 -1.76
N ALA A 91 -5.47 -18.04 -2.82
CA ALA A 91 -4.75 -16.77 -2.85
C ALA A 91 -5.31 -15.78 -1.83
N LEU A 92 -6.64 -15.65 -1.74
CA LEU A 92 -7.28 -14.74 -0.78
C LEU A 92 -7.12 -15.24 0.66
N GLN A 93 -7.14 -16.54 0.90
CA GLN A 93 -6.85 -17.11 2.21
C GLN A 93 -5.41 -16.83 2.65
N ALA A 94 -4.44 -16.94 1.73
CA ALA A 94 -3.06 -16.57 1.98
C ALA A 94 -2.94 -15.08 2.33
N ALA A 95 -3.63 -14.22 1.58
CA ALA A 95 -3.66 -12.78 1.86
C ALA A 95 -4.23 -12.52 3.25
N ALA A 96 -5.36 -13.13 3.61
CA ALA A 96 -5.98 -12.97 4.92
C ALA A 96 -5.06 -13.41 6.07
N SER A 97 -4.29 -14.49 5.86
CA SER A 97 -3.39 -15.03 6.88
C SER A 97 -2.13 -14.21 7.08
N TYR A 98 -1.59 -13.60 6.03
CA TYR A 98 -0.25 -13.02 6.06
C TYR A 98 -0.19 -11.53 5.77
N TYR A 99 -1.30 -10.89 5.38
CA TYR A 99 -1.30 -9.47 5.03
C TYR A 99 -0.85 -8.58 6.19
N SER A 100 -1.19 -8.93 7.42
CA SER A 100 -0.80 -8.16 8.61
C SER A 100 0.72 -8.10 8.82
N VAL A 101 1.47 -9.06 8.28
CA VAL A 101 2.94 -9.03 8.30
C VAL A 101 3.45 -7.90 7.39
N ARG A 102 2.76 -7.65 6.28
CA ARG A 102 3.12 -6.61 5.30
C ARG A 102 2.59 -5.24 5.72
N GLU A 103 1.37 -5.19 6.25
CA GLU A 103 0.69 -3.97 6.67
C GLU A 103 -0.06 -4.22 7.98
N SER A 104 0.55 -3.83 9.10
CA SER A 104 0.04 -4.14 10.44
C SER A 104 -1.20 -3.33 10.84
N SER A 105 -1.47 -2.21 10.15
CA SER A 105 -2.63 -1.35 10.47
C SER A 105 -3.94 -1.88 9.91
N VAL A 106 -3.91 -2.92 9.06
CA VAL A 106 -5.07 -3.47 8.38
C VAL A 106 -5.18 -4.96 8.63
N GLY A 107 -6.37 -5.41 9.03
CA GLY A 107 -6.72 -6.83 9.10
C GLY A 107 -7.55 -7.25 7.89
N MET A 108 -7.41 -8.50 7.50
CA MET A 108 -8.16 -9.07 6.39
C MET A 108 -8.79 -10.39 6.82
N VAL A 109 -10.08 -10.56 6.50
CA VAL A 109 -10.82 -11.81 6.75
C VAL A 109 -11.39 -12.30 5.43
N CYS A 110 -11.25 -13.60 5.19
CA CYS A 110 -11.80 -14.26 4.01
C CYS A 110 -12.79 -15.33 4.48
N ALA A 111 -13.98 -15.33 3.92
CA ALA A 111 -15.03 -16.29 4.25
C ALA A 111 -15.76 -16.77 3.00
N LEU A 112 -16.25 -18.03 3.03
CA LEU A 112 -17.15 -18.55 2.01
C LEU A 112 -18.58 -18.43 2.49
N LYS A 113 -19.46 -18.01 1.59
CA LYS A 113 -20.89 -17.96 1.83
C LYS A 113 -21.60 -18.54 0.61
N ASP A 114 -22.35 -19.64 0.80
CA ASP A 114 -23.08 -20.31 -0.27
C ASP A 114 -22.17 -20.66 -1.48
N ASP A 115 -20.93 -21.14 -1.20
CA ASP A 115 -19.86 -21.43 -2.15
C ASP A 115 -19.25 -20.20 -2.85
N ASP A 116 -19.66 -18.99 -2.48
CA ASP A 116 -19.08 -17.74 -2.99
C ASP A 116 -18.11 -17.12 -1.98
N LEU A 117 -17.04 -16.48 -2.49
CA LEU A 117 -16.11 -15.71 -1.65
C LEU A 117 -16.71 -14.35 -1.27
N ILE A 118 -16.48 -14.00 -0.03
CA ILE A 118 -16.89 -12.71 0.53
C ILE A 118 -15.67 -11.90 0.91
#